data_9e6f3ec3187802587eab3b34ab949e74
#
_entry.id   9e6f3ec3187802587eab3b34ab949e74
#
_cell.length_a   1.000
_cell.length_b   1.000
_cell.length_c   1.000
_cell.angle_alpha   90.00
_cell.angle_beta   90.00
_cell.angle_gamma   90.00
#
_symmetry.space_group_name_H-M   'P 1'
#
loop_
_entity.id
_entity.type
_entity.pdbx_description
1 polymer ?
#
loop_
_entity_poly.entity_id
_entity_poly.type
_entity_poly.pdbx_seq_one_letter_code
_entity_poly.pdbx_strand_id
1 'polypeptide(L)'
;MILKRKFYERETLTVAKQLLGKQLTRKIGKTEISGIITETEAYRGNDDPASHAAIKMTNRNKLMFSQVGISYVYFTYGMYFMFNAVAKSKKQNAGAVLIRGIYPQKGINFMKKK
;
A
#
# COMPACT_ATOMS: atom_id res chain seq x y z
N MET A 1 -4.99 -14.08 10.43
CA MET A 1 -6.14 -13.18 10.58
C MET A 1 -6.00 -12.02 9.59
N ILE A 2 -7.09 -11.71 8.89
CA ILE A 2 -7.09 -10.62 7.91
C ILE A 2 -7.29 -9.29 8.63
N LEU A 3 -6.47 -8.30 8.29
CA LEU A 3 -6.61 -6.94 8.82
C LEU A 3 -7.89 -6.32 8.29
N LYS A 4 -8.69 -5.76 9.18
CA LYS A 4 -9.96 -5.15 8.82
C LYS A 4 -9.77 -3.69 8.44
N ARG A 5 -10.77 -3.11 7.79
CA ARG A 5 -10.74 -1.71 7.35
C ARG A 5 -10.34 -0.75 8.47
N LYS A 6 -10.81 -0.99 9.68
CA LYS A 6 -10.51 -0.14 10.83
C LYS A 6 -9.02 -0.01 11.10
N PHE A 7 -8.23 -1.03 10.77
CA PHE A 7 -6.76 -0.97 10.89
C PHE A 7 -6.19 0.18 10.05
N TYR A 8 -6.79 0.44 8.89
CA TYR A 8 -6.32 1.44 7.93
C TYR A 8 -6.90 2.83 8.18
N GLU A 9 -7.85 2.97 9.10
CA GLU A 9 -8.48 4.26 9.42
C GLU A 9 -7.69 5.05 10.46
N ARG A 10 -6.37 4.98 10.36
CA ARG A 10 -5.47 5.64 11.28
C ARG A 10 -4.49 6.49 10.49
N GLU A 11 -3.75 7.33 11.21
CA GLU A 11 -2.73 8.16 10.59
C GLU A 11 -1.80 7.31 9.73
N THR A 12 -1.49 7.78 8.52
CA THR A 12 -0.80 7.00 7.50
C THR A 12 0.54 6.45 7.98
N LEU A 13 1.33 7.29 8.66
CA LEU A 13 2.65 6.86 9.16
C LEU A 13 2.51 5.73 10.19
N THR A 14 1.51 5.81 11.06
CA THR A 14 1.24 4.76 12.04
C THR A 14 0.93 3.44 11.36
N VAL A 15 0.08 3.48 10.33
CA VAL A 15 -0.26 2.27 9.58
C VAL A 15 0.97 1.71 8.88
N ALA A 16 1.79 2.59 8.27
CA ALA A 16 3.01 2.15 7.60
C ALA A 16 3.93 1.39 8.55
N LYS A 17 4.11 1.91 9.76
CA LYS A 17 4.95 1.25 10.76
C LYS A 17 4.39 -0.09 11.21
N GLN A 18 3.08 -0.16 11.39
CA GLN A 18 2.45 -1.37 11.89
C GLN A 18 2.24 -2.44 10.82
N LEU A 19 2.33 -2.08 9.55
CA LEU A 19 2.32 -3.07 8.48
C LEU A 19 3.63 -3.86 8.40
N LEU A 20 4.72 -3.29 8.88
CA LEU A 20 5.99 -4.03 8.93
C LEU A 20 5.83 -5.32 9.73
N GLY A 21 6.27 -6.43 9.16
CA GLY A 21 6.16 -7.74 9.78
C GLY A 21 4.83 -8.45 9.52
N LYS A 22 3.88 -7.80 8.88
CA LYS A 22 2.61 -8.44 8.51
C LYS A 22 2.79 -9.24 7.24
N GLN A 23 1.92 -10.23 7.06
CA GLN A 23 1.92 -11.06 5.86
C GLN A 23 1.04 -10.45 4.79
N LEU A 24 1.60 -10.28 3.62
CA LEU A 24 0.85 -9.89 2.42
C LEU A 24 0.61 -11.13 1.57
N THR A 25 -0.66 -11.41 1.27
CA THR A 25 -1.04 -12.61 0.53
C THR A 25 -1.87 -12.22 -0.68
N ARG A 26 -1.58 -12.88 -1.80
CA ARG A 26 -2.38 -12.74 -3.02
C ARG A 26 -2.76 -14.12 -3.54
N LYS A 27 -4.03 -14.28 -3.89
CA LYS A 27 -4.53 -15.50 -4.51
C LYS A 27 -4.80 -15.24 -5.99
N ILE A 28 -4.21 -16.07 -6.84
CA ILE A 28 -4.41 -16.02 -8.29
C ILE A 28 -4.91 -17.39 -8.72
N GLY A 29 -6.25 -17.52 -8.91
CA GLY A 29 -6.86 -18.82 -9.13
C GLY A 29 -6.62 -19.72 -7.92
N LYS A 30 -5.96 -20.86 -8.14
CA LYS A 30 -5.62 -21.79 -7.07
C LYS A 30 -4.24 -21.53 -6.48
N THR A 31 -3.48 -20.59 -7.04
CA THR A 31 -2.14 -20.29 -6.57
C THR A 31 -2.19 -19.21 -5.50
N GLU A 32 -1.50 -19.45 -4.41
CA GLU A 32 -1.36 -18.45 -3.34
C GLU A 32 0.10 -18.05 -3.23
N ILE A 33 0.37 -16.75 -3.28
CA ILE A 33 1.69 -16.21 -3.05
C ILE A 33 1.65 -15.31 -1.84
N SER A 34 2.71 -15.30 -1.05
CA SER A 34 2.74 -14.49 0.16
C SER A 34 4.16 -14.11 0.55
N GLY A 35 4.26 -13.07 1.36
CA GLY A 35 5.52 -12.62 1.90
C GLY A 35 5.29 -11.75 3.11
N ILE A 36 6.36 -11.56 3.88
CA ILE A 36 6.34 -10.67 5.04
C ILE A 36 6.77 -9.29 4.58
N ILE A 37 6.02 -8.27 4.94
CA ILE A 37 6.33 -6.90 4.58
C ILE A 37 7.56 -6.45 5.35
N THR A 38 8.60 -6.05 4.63
CA THR A 38 9.88 -5.63 5.21
C THR A 38 10.13 -4.14 5.10
N GLU A 39 9.52 -3.48 4.12
CA GLU A 39 9.72 -2.05 3.89
C GLU A 39 8.42 -1.39 3.46
N THR A 40 8.14 -0.23 4.04
CA THR A 40 6.97 0.57 3.68
C THR A 40 7.35 2.04 3.58
N GLU A 41 6.55 2.80 2.81
CA GLU A 41 6.65 4.27 2.75
C GLU A 41 5.27 4.86 2.94
N ALA A 42 5.18 5.92 3.73
CA ALA A 42 3.92 6.61 3.98
C ALA A 42 3.84 7.87 3.12
N TYR A 43 2.73 8.01 2.39
CA TYR A 43 2.44 9.20 1.58
C TYR A 43 1.13 9.81 2.08
N ARG A 44 1.21 11.02 2.61
CA ARG A 44 0.04 11.73 3.14
C ARG A 44 -0.42 12.78 2.14
N GLY A 45 -1.45 13.52 2.50
CA GLY A 45 -2.02 14.53 1.62
C GLY A 45 -1.29 15.86 1.67
N ASN A 46 -2.05 16.92 1.89
CA ASN A 46 -1.58 18.30 1.78
C ASN A 46 -0.53 18.70 2.82
N ASP A 47 -0.30 17.90 3.84
CA ASP A 47 0.72 18.16 4.86
C ASP A 47 2.07 17.50 4.54
N ASP A 48 2.19 16.84 3.38
CA ASP A 48 3.39 16.10 3.02
C ASP A 48 3.80 16.46 1.58
N PRO A 49 4.80 17.34 1.40
CA PRO A 49 5.19 17.78 0.06
C PRO A 49 5.75 16.67 -0.83
N ALA A 50 6.20 15.55 -0.25
CA ALA A 50 6.68 14.40 -1.03
C ALA A 50 5.55 13.50 -1.53
N SER A 51 4.33 13.71 -1.05
CA SER A 51 3.18 12.90 -1.45
C SER A 51 2.66 13.31 -2.82
N HIS A 52 2.16 12.32 -3.57
CA HIS A 52 1.50 12.56 -4.84
C HIS A 52 0.26 13.44 -4.71
N ALA A 53 -0.33 13.49 -3.53
CA ALA A 53 -1.56 14.23 -3.26
C ALA A 53 -1.31 15.58 -2.57
N ALA A 54 -0.04 16.04 -2.49
CA ALA A 54 0.30 17.24 -1.74
C ALA A 54 -0.34 18.50 -2.30
N ILE A 55 -0.49 18.60 -3.62
CA ILE A 55 -0.99 19.80 -4.28
C ILE A 55 -2.50 19.69 -4.52
N LYS A 56 -2.92 18.64 -5.21
CA LYS A 56 -4.33 18.46 -5.56
C LYS A 56 -4.58 17.03 -6.00
N MET A 57 -5.85 16.64 -6.04
CA MET A 57 -6.24 15.36 -6.59
C MET A 57 -6.05 15.35 -8.11
N THR A 58 -5.41 14.30 -8.64
CA THR A 58 -5.22 14.08 -10.07
C THR A 58 -5.69 12.67 -10.41
N ASN A 59 -5.72 12.33 -11.69
CA ASN A 59 -6.04 10.97 -12.11
C ASN A 59 -5.04 9.94 -11.59
N ARG A 60 -3.80 10.35 -11.35
CA ARG A 60 -2.74 9.44 -10.87
C ARG A 60 -2.83 9.16 -9.38
N ASN A 61 -3.31 10.13 -8.59
CA ASN A 61 -3.32 10.00 -7.14
C ASN A 61 -4.72 9.93 -6.53
N LYS A 62 -5.77 9.93 -7.36
CA LYS A 62 -7.14 10.00 -6.86
C LYS A 62 -7.50 8.88 -5.87
N LEU A 63 -6.88 7.73 -5.99
CA LEU A 63 -7.17 6.61 -5.09
C LEU A 63 -6.69 6.86 -3.66
N MET A 64 -5.71 7.77 -3.47
CA MET A 64 -5.27 8.16 -2.12
C MET A 64 -6.36 8.90 -1.35
N PHE A 65 -7.35 9.46 -2.06
CA PHE A 65 -8.49 10.17 -1.45
C PHE A 65 -9.68 9.24 -1.22
N SER A 66 -9.59 8.00 -1.65
CA SER A 66 -10.72 7.06 -1.60
C SER A 66 -10.81 6.38 -0.25
N GLN A 67 -11.65 5.37 -0.16
CA GLN A 67 -11.94 4.64 1.05
C GLN A 67 -10.71 3.87 1.54
N VAL A 68 -10.46 3.90 2.85
CA VAL A 68 -9.32 3.18 3.43
C VAL A 68 -9.49 1.67 3.26
N GLY A 69 -8.36 0.96 3.28
CA GLY A 69 -8.34 -0.49 3.14
C GLY A 69 -8.41 -0.97 1.70
N ILE A 70 -8.49 -0.06 0.75
CA ILE A 70 -8.45 -0.40 -0.67
C ILE A 70 -6.98 -0.41 -1.11
N SER A 71 -6.60 -1.42 -1.89
CA SER A 71 -5.28 -1.46 -2.50
C SER A 71 -5.35 -0.92 -3.93
N TYR A 72 -4.23 -0.37 -4.39
CA TYR A 72 -4.12 0.06 -5.78
C TYR A 72 -2.67 -0.06 -6.24
N VAL A 73 -2.48 -0.12 -7.55
CA VAL A 73 -1.16 -0.21 -8.17
C VAL A 73 -0.88 1.09 -8.91
N TYR A 74 0.29 1.63 -8.66
CA TYR A 74 0.76 2.87 -9.27
C TYR A 74 1.93 2.54 -10.20
N PHE A 75 1.85 3.01 -11.44
CA PHE A 75 2.88 2.76 -12.45
C PHE A 75 3.87 3.93 -12.48
N THR A 76 5.16 3.61 -12.44
CA THR A 76 6.22 4.63 -12.43
C THR A 76 7.02 4.62 -13.74
N TYR A 77 7.85 5.66 -13.92
CA TYR A 77 8.71 5.81 -15.08
C TYR A 77 9.66 4.64 -15.32
N GLY A 78 10.08 3.96 -14.26
CA GLY A 78 10.97 2.81 -14.39
C GLY A 78 10.25 1.55 -14.85
N MET A 79 9.00 1.67 -15.27
CA MET A 79 8.15 0.56 -15.66
C MET A 79 7.92 -0.42 -14.50
N TYR A 80 7.91 0.11 -13.30
CA TYR A 80 7.62 -0.68 -12.10
C TYR A 80 6.20 -0.42 -11.62
N PHE A 81 5.56 -1.47 -11.13
CA PHE A 81 4.26 -1.36 -10.48
C PHE A 81 4.48 -1.26 -8.99
N MET A 82 3.89 -0.22 -8.38
CA MET A 82 4.01 0.06 -6.96
C MET A 82 2.70 -0.28 -6.28
N PHE A 83 2.72 -1.26 -5.37
CA PHE A 83 1.54 -1.70 -4.64
C PHE A 83 1.32 -0.82 -3.42
N ASN A 84 0.11 -0.27 -3.30
CA ASN A 84 -0.24 0.66 -2.24
C ASN A 84 -1.52 0.23 -1.55
N ALA A 85 -1.65 0.59 -0.28
CA ALA A 85 -2.90 0.46 0.46
C ALA A 85 -3.32 1.85 0.95
N VAL A 86 -4.60 2.18 0.76
CA VAL A 86 -5.13 3.46 1.23
C VAL A 86 -5.28 3.40 2.74
N ALA A 87 -4.64 4.33 3.44
CA ALA A 87 -4.66 4.40 4.89
C ALA A 87 -4.56 5.86 5.33
N LYS A 88 -5.57 6.31 6.07
CA LYS A 88 -5.62 7.70 6.55
C LYS A 88 -6.60 7.78 7.70
N SER A 89 -6.36 8.76 8.58
CA SER A 89 -7.33 9.10 9.62
C SER A 89 -8.43 9.97 9.02
N LYS A 90 -9.49 10.19 9.79
CA LYS A 90 -10.59 11.06 9.35
C LYS A 90 -10.16 12.51 9.16
N LYS A 91 -9.05 12.91 9.75
CA LYS A 91 -8.52 14.27 9.64
C LYS A 91 -7.68 14.49 8.38
N GLN A 92 -7.34 13.42 7.68
CA GLN A 92 -6.51 13.49 6.47
C GLN A 92 -7.37 13.43 5.22
N ASN A 93 -7.08 14.26 4.23
CA ASN A 93 -7.78 14.20 2.95
C ASN A 93 -7.30 13.03 2.09
N ALA A 94 -6.05 12.61 2.26
CA ALA A 94 -5.46 11.54 1.46
C ALA A 94 -4.39 10.83 2.26
N GLY A 95 -4.14 9.57 1.91
CA GLY A 95 -3.07 8.82 2.51
C GLY A 95 -2.95 7.44 1.90
N ALA A 96 -1.71 6.99 1.72
CA ALA A 96 -1.43 5.66 1.21
C ALA A 96 -0.11 5.16 1.76
N VAL A 97 -0.02 3.84 1.92
CA VAL A 97 1.23 3.18 2.29
C VAL A 97 1.70 2.37 1.10
N LEU A 98 2.91 2.65 0.64
CA LEU A 98 3.57 1.87 -0.39
C LEU A 98 4.24 0.67 0.26
N ILE A 99 3.97 -0.53 -0.25
CA ILE A 99 4.68 -1.74 0.13
C ILE A 99 5.91 -1.82 -0.77
N ARG A 100 7.07 -1.54 -0.20
CA ARG A 100 8.30 -1.42 -0.97
C ARG A 100 9.11 -2.71 -1.01
N GLY A 101 9.03 -3.53 0.02
CA GLY A 101 9.77 -4.78 0.08
C GLY A 101 9.02 -5.84 0.82
N ILE A 102 9.19 -7.08 0.37
CA ILE A 102 8.65 -8.25 1.05
C ILE A 102 9.73 -9.33 1.13
N TYR A 103 9.63 -10.17 2.16
CA TYR A 103 10.42 -11.39 2.27
C TYR A 103 9.51 -12.54 1.81
N PRO A 104 9.79 -13.17 0.65
CA PRO A 104 8.90 -14.19 0.10
C PRO A 104 8.78 -15.41 1.02
N GLN A 105 7.56 -15.91 1.19
CA GLN A 105 7.30 -17.09 2.00
C GLN A 105 6.67 -18.22 1.21
N LYS A 106 5.66 -17.92 0.40
CA LYS A 106 4.89 -18.92 -0.32
C LYS A 106 4.77 -18.52 -1.76
N GLY A 107 4.86 -19.50 -2.66
CA GLY A 107 4.73 -19.23 -4.09
C GLY A 107 5.99 -18.64 -4.72
N ILE A 108 7.16 -18.90 -4.14
CA ILE A 108 8.43 -18.34 -4.62
C ILE A 108 8.70 -18.66 -6.09
N ASN A 109 8.43 -19.90 -6.49
CA ASN A 109 8.64 -20.29 -7.88
C ASN A 109 7.74 -19.53 -8.84
N PHE A 110 6.51 -19.25 -8.43
CA PHE A 110 5.59 -18.45 -9.22
C PHE A 110 6.09 -17.01 -9.35
N MET A 111 6.62 -16.46 -8.27
CA MET A 111 7.17 -15.09 -8.29
C MET A 111 8.35 -14.97 -9.24
N LYS A 112 9.19 -15.98 -9.33
CA LYS A 112 10.37 -15.99 -10.20
C LYS A 112 10.02 -15.99 -11.68
N LYS A 113 8.81 -16.41 -12.04
CA LYS A 113 8.36 -16.42 -13.43
C LYS A 113 7.91 -15.05 -13.92
N LYS A 114 7.80 -14.09 -13.02
CA LYS A 114 7.42 -12.72 -13.32
C LYS A 114 8.67 -11.87 -13.49
#